data_59f93e2799f2d6328f284df6213bd4ea
#
_entry.id   59f93e2799f2d6328f284df6213bd4ea
#
_cell.length_a   1.000
_cell.length_b   1.000
_cell.length_c   1.000
_cell.angle_alpha   90.00
_cell.angle_beta   90.00
_cell.angle_gamma   90.00
#
_symmetry.space_group_name_H-M   'P 1'
#
loop_
_entity.id
_entity.type
_entity.pdbx_description
1 polymer ?
#
loop_
_entity_poly.entity_id
_entity_poly.type
_entity_poly.pdbx_seq_one_letter_code
_entity_poly.pdbx_strand_id
1 'polypeptide(L)'
;MKSVKNVTFCGQVTLPAIGQGTWYMGERADQRQREVSALRAGLDLGLRLIDTAEMYADGGAEKVVGEALAGRRDEAFLVSKVYPWNAGGQKIVAACEESLCRLKTDYLDLYLLHWAGSFSFEETVEGMERLIAQGKIRRWGVSNLDYDDMQALWRIPGGQQCATNQVLYHLASRGIEYDLLPWCQQQRMPVMAYSPLAQAGRLRSGLLNHPVVNEIAQAHNATAAQILLTWVIAHPGVMAIPKAGSTEHVKQNAAALEITLSANELALLDNAWPAPKGKTALDMV
;
A
#
# COMPACT_ATOMS: atom_id res chain seq x y z
N MET A 1 -12.80 -13.72 -20.41
CA MET A 1 -12.31 -12.54 -19.67
C MET A 1 -11.21 -13.02 -18.76
N LYS A 2 -9.99 -12.45 -18.83
CA LYS A 2 -8.92 -12.74 -17.86
C LYS A 2 -9.41 -12.24 -16.48
N SER A 3 -9.27 -13.07 -15.44
CA SER A 3 -9.64 -12.70 -14.07
C SER A 3 -8.68 -11.63 -13.57
N VAL A 4 -9.18 -10.42 -13.33
CA VAL A 4 -8.40 -9.36 -12.69
C VAL A 4 -8.13 -9.78 -11.24
N LYS A 5 -6.88 -9.71 -10.81
CA LYS A 5 -6.50 -10.00 -9.41
C LYS A 5 -7.06 -8.93 -8.48
N ASN A 6 -7.81 -9.36 -7.48
CA ASN A 6 -8.48 -8.47 -6.53
C ASN A 6 -8.12 -8.81 -5.08
N VAL A 7 -8.21 -7.81 -4.22
CA VAL A 7 -8.05 -7.93 -2.77
C VAL A 7 -9.30 -7.39 -2.09
N THR A 8 -9.77 -8.07 -1.04
CA THR A 8 -10.98 -7.69 -0.30
C THR A 8 -10.62 -7.25 1.12
N PHE A 9 -11.01 -6.02 1.47
CA PHE A 9 -10.83 -5.44 2.80
C PHE A 9 -12.06 -5.73 3.67
N CYS A 10 -11.84 -6.27 4.87
CA CYS A 10 -12.87 -6.59 5.87
C CYS A 10 -14.09 -7.36 5.30
N GLY A 11 -13.88 -8.17 4.25
CA GLY A 11 -14.95 -8.92 3.60
C GLY A 11 -16.00 -8.08 2.86
N GLN A 12 -15.80 -6.75 2.74
CA GLN A 12 -16.83 -5.82 2.26
C GLN A 12 -16.45 -5.07 0.98
N VAL A 13 -15.20 -4.65 0.85
CA VAL A 13 -14.74 -3.84 -0.28
C VAL A 13 -13.69 -4.60 -1.07
N THR A 14 -14.00 -4.89 -2.32
CA THR A 14 -13.08 -5.55 -3.25
C THR A 14 -12.49 -4.53 -4.22
N LEU A 15 -11.17 -4.52 -4.31
CA LEU A 15 -10.38 -3.60 -5.13
C LEU A 15 -9.38 -4.38 -5.98
N PRO A 16 -8.97 -3.86 -7.16
CA PRO A 16 -7.85 -4.41 -7.90
C PRO A 16 -6.59 -4.52 -7.01
N ALA A 17 -5.81 -5.57 -7.17
CA ALA A 17 -4.62 -5.83 -6.36
C ALA A 17 -3.46 -4.84 -6.62
N ILE A 18 -3.66 -3.81 -7.43
CA ILE A 18 -2.74 -2.69 -7.62
C ILE A 18 -3.46 -1.41 -7.28
N GLY A 19 -2.89 -0.63 -6.37
CA GLY A 19 -3.28 0.73 -6.02
C GLY A 19 -2.26 1.76 -6.51
N GLN A 20 -2.43 3.00 -6.08
CA GLN A 20 -1.60 4.14 -6.46
C GLN A 20 -0.94 4.73 -5.21
N GLY A 21 0.37 4.55 -5.05
CA GLY A 21 1.16 5.20 -4.01
C GLY A 21 1.53 6.63 -4.37
N THR A 22 1.67 7.51 -3.37
CA THR A 22 1.98 8.92 -3.58
C THR A 22 3.26 9.42 -2.90
N TRP A 23 4.09 8.52 -2.36
CA TRP A 23 5.36 8.92 -1.78
C TRP A 23 6.22 9.65 -2.82
N TYR A 24 6.87 10.75 -2.44
CA TYR A 24 7.55 11.72 -3.32
C TYR A 24 6.64 12.51 -4.28
N MET A 25 5.32 12.51 -4.12
CA MET A 25 4.45 13.48 -4.78
C MET A 25 4.32 14.76 -3.93
N GLY A 26 4.09 15.88 -4.62
CA GLY A 26 3.89 17.18 -3.96
C GLY A 26 5.16 17.87 -3.49
N GLU A 27 6.36 17.32 -3.73
CA GLU A 27 7.64 17.93 -3.40
C GLU A 27 8.02 19.09 -4.34
N ARG A 28 7.56 19.02 -5.58
CA ARG A 28 7.93 19.96 -6.64
C ARG A 28 6.69 20.56 -7.29
N ALA A 29 6.58 21.88 -7.26
CA ALA A 29 5.45 22.61 -7.84
C ALA A 29 5.32 22.41 -9.36
N ASP A 30 6.43 22.28 -10.06
CA ASP A 30 6.47 22.05 -11.52
C ASP A 30 5.98 20.66 -11.93
N GLN A 31 5.94 19.67 -11.03
CA GLN A 31 5.44 18.32 -11.29
C GLN A 31 3.97 18.12 -10.89
N ARG A 32 3.41 19.03 -10.11
CA ARG A 32 2.09 18.88 -9.50
C ARG A 32 0.98 18.51 -10.50
N GLN A 33 0.89 19.23 -11.61
CA GLN A 33 -0.14 18.95 -12.62
C GLN A 33 0.02 17.59 -13.29
N ARG A 34 1.26 17.15 -13.47
CA ARG A 34 1.57 15.82 -14.01
C ARG A 34 1.18 14.71 -13.01
N GLU A 35 1.43 14.92 -11.73
CA GLU A 35 1.06 13.98 -10.66
C GLU A 35 -0.44 13.86 -10.51
N VAL A 36 -1.18 14.99 -10.52
CA VAL A 36 -2.66 15.03 -10.55
C VAL A 36 -3.19 14.25 -11.76
N SER A 37 -2.63 14.47 -12.95
CA SER A 37 -3.04 13.77 -14.16
C SER A 37 -2.76 12.27 -14.10
N ALA A 38 -1.63 11.86 -13.47
CA ALA A 38 -1.31 10.46 -13.28
C ALA A 38 -2.32 9.75 -12.37
N LEU A 39 -2.68 10.35 -11.23
CA LEU A 39 -3.68 9.79 -10.30
C LEU A 39 -5.06 9.66 -10.96
N ARG A 40 -5.49 10.67 -11.72
CA ARG A 40 -6.74 10.63 -12.48
C ARG A 40 -6.75 9.52 -13.53
N ALA A 41 -5.65 9.36 -14.27
CA ALA A 41 -5.51 8.28 -15.24
C ALA A 41 -5.60 6.89 -14.55
N GLY A 42 -5.10 6.76 -13.34
CA GLY A 42 -5.25 5.54 -12.55
C GLY A 42 -6.70 5.25 -12.20
N LEU A 43 -7.47 6.25 -11.78
CA LEU A 43 -8.92 6.09 -11.56
C LEU A 43 -9.64 5.68 -12.84
N ASP A 44 -9.30 6.28 -13.98
CA ASP A 44 -9.88 5.93 -15.30
C ASP A 44 -9.60 4.47 -15.70
N LEU A 45 -8.49 3.90 -15.20
CA LEU A 45 -8.11 2.50 -15.38
C LEU A 45 -8.64 1.56 -14.27
N GLY A 46 -9.42 2.08 -13.33
CA GLY A 46 -10.00 1.31 -12.22
C GLY A 46 -9.07 1.09 -11.03
N LEU A 47 -7.88 1.72 -10.97
CA LEU A 47 -6.99 1.69 -9.81
C LEU A 47 -7.54 2.61 -8.71
N ARG A 48 -8.58 2.16 -8.03
CA ARG A 48 -9.38 2.97 -7.11
C ARG A 48 -8.68 3.31 -5.81
N LEU A 49 -7.77 2.45 -5.31
CA LEU A 49 -7.04 2.73 -4.07
C LEU A 49 -5.94 3.77 -4.33
N ILE A 50 -5.98 4.86 -3.57
CA ILE A 50 -4.92 5.90 -3.53
C ILE A 50 -4.39 5.96 -2.12
N ASP A 51 -3.08 5.69 -1.96
CA ASP A 51 -2.36 5.70 -0.70
C ASP A 51 -1.50 6.95 -0.57
N THR A 52 -1.73 7.70 0.50
CA THR A 52 -0.96 8.89 0.87
C THR A 52 -0.65 8.89 2.38
N ALA A 53 -0.07 9.95 2.90
CA ALA A 53 0.19 10.18 4.32
C ALA A 53 0.41 11.66 4.63
N GLU A 54 0.14 12.09 5.86
CA GLU A 54 0.49 13.43 6.33
C GLU A 54 2.00 13.70 6.25
N MET A 55 2.82 12.66 6.37
CA MET A 55 4.28 12.72 6.25
C MET A 55 4.76 13.09 4.84
N TYR A 56 4.05 12.70 3.78
CA TYR A 56 4.57 12.80 2.42
C TYR A 56 4.60 14.24 1.93
N ALA A 57 5.81 14.76 1.69
CA ALA A 57 6.06 16.16 1.33
C ALA A 57 5.37 17.16 2.32
N ASP A 58 5.36 16.79 3.62
CA ASP A 58 4.76 17.62 4.67
C ASP A 58 3.29 17.98 4.39
N GLY A 59 2.51 16.95 3.99
CA GLY A 59 1.12 17.09 3.54
C GLY A 59 0.96 17.55 2.08
N GLY A 60 2.05 17.76 1.37
CA GLY A 60 2.04 18.13 -0.05
C GLY A 60 1.41 17.05 -0.94
N ALA A 61 1.69 15.77 -0.65
CA ALA A 61 1.08 14.66 -1.37
C ALA A 61 -0.43 14.60 -1.18
N GLU A 62 -0.92 14.83 0.05
CA GLU A 62 -2.37 14.89 0.32
C GLU A 62 -3.06 16.02 -0.48
N LYS A 63 -2.39 17.18 -0.64
CA LYS A 63 -2.90 18.28 -1.46
C LYS A 63 -2.98 17.91 -2.94
N VAL A 64 -2.00 17.17 -3.48
CA VAL A 64 -2.03 16.62 -4.86
C VAL A 64 -3.19 15.65 -5.03
N VAL A 65 -3.38 14.75 -4.06
CA VAL A 65 -4.49 13.79 -4.06
C VAL A 65 -5.84 14.53 -3.99
N GLY A 66 -5.98 15.52 -3.12
CA GLY A 66 -7.21 16.33 -3.02
C GLY A 66 -7.57 17.03 -4.34
N GLU A 67 -6.59 17.51 -5.11
CA GLU A 67 -6.81 18.06 -6.45
C GLU A 67 -7.19 16.97 -7.47
N ALA A 68 -6.55 15.81 -7.40
CA ALA A 68 -6.87 14.71 -8.29
C ALA A 68 -8.30 14.21 -8.09
N LEU A 69 -8.79 14.21 -6.84
CA LEU A 69 -10.12 13.74 -6.47
C LEU A 69 -11.22 14.78 -6.59
N ALA A 70 -10.91 16.02 -6.97
CA ALA A 70 -11.94 17.06 -7.15
C ALA A 70 -13.02 16.63 -8.16
N GLY A 71 -14.26 16.48 -7.67
CA GLY A 71 -15.42 15.99 -8.42
C GLY A 71 -15.46 14.46 -8.63
N ARG A 72 -14.52 13.69 -8.02
CA ARG A 72 -14.36 12.24 -8.23
C ARG A 72 -14.12 11.47 -6.92
N ARG A 73 -14.41 12.08 -5.75
CA ARG A 73 -14.12 11.47 -4.44
C ARG A 73 -14.70 10.06 -4.28
N ASP A 74 -15.91 9.85 -4.77
CA ASP A 74 -16.62 8.57 -4.63
C ASP A 74 -16.04 7.44 -5.51
N GLU A 75 -15.20 7.77 -6.48
CA GLU A 75 -14.52 6.77 -7.30
C GLU A 75 -13.30 6.15 -6.57
N ALA A 76 -12.75 6.85 -5.57
CA ALA A 76 -11.53 6.46 -4.88
C ALA A 76 -11.80 5.74 -3.55
N PHE A 77 -10.96 4.74 -3.26
CA PHE A 77 -10.71 4.22 -1.92
C PHE A 77 -9.47 4.93 -1.37
N LEU A 78 -9.69 5.94 -0.53
CA LEU A 78 -8.68 6.87 -0.09
C LEU A 78 -8.06 6.43 1.23
N VAL A 79 -6.72 6.29 1.24
CA VAL A 79 -5.92 5.90 2.39
C VAL A 79 -4.98 7.03 2.77
N SER A 80 -4.94 7.40 4.05
CA SER A 80 -3.89 8.24 4.63
C SER A 80 -3.36 7.64 5.93
N LYS A 81 -2.31 8.24 6.51
CA LYS A 81 -1.60 7.70 7.67
C LYS A 81 -1.31 8.80 8.67
N VAL A 82 -1.41 8.44 9.96
CA VAL A 82 -1.05 9.30 11.09
C VAL A 82 0.35 8.97 11.59
N TYR A 83 1.12 10.00 11.91
CA TYR A 83 2.39 9.85 12.62
C TYR A 83 2.20 9.18 13.99
N PRO A 84 3.13 8.33 14.45
CA PRO A 84 3.00 7.64 15.73
C PRO A 84 2.88 8.58 16.94
N TRP A 85 3.49 9.76 16.91
CA TRP A 85 3.38 10.77 17.98
C TRP A 85 2.06 11.55 17.98
N ASN A 86 1.23 11.36 16.96
CA ASN A 86 -0.13 11.88 16.86
C ASN A 86 -1.20 10.79 17.06
N ALA A 87 -0.81 9.52 17.22
CA ALA A 87 -1.69 8.37 17.13
C ALA A 87 -2.51 8.05 18.40
N GLY A 88 -2.72 9.02 19.29
CA GLY A 88 -3.49 8.83 20.51
C GLY A 88 -4.15 10.09 21.05
N GLY A 89 -5.07 9.92 22.01
CA GLY A 89 -5.76 11.01 22.69
C GLY A 89 -6.52 11.94 21.74
N GLN A 90 -6.39 13.24 21.93
CA GLN A 90 -6.98 14.26 21.05
C GLN A 90 -6.12 14.53 19.79
N LYS A 91 -4.83 14.15 19.83
CA LYS A 91 -3.91 14.42 18.72
C LYS A 91 -4.31 13.69 17.44
N ILE A 92 -4.80 12.44 17.56
CA ILE A 92 -5.22 11.67 16.39
C ILE A 92 -6.41 12.32 15.67
N VAL A 93 -7.31 12.92 16.42
CA VAL A 93 -8.47 13.64 15.85
C VAL A 93 -8.00 14.87 15.10
N ALA A 94 -7.14 15.70 15.70
CA ALA A 94 -6.59 16.89 15.07
C ALA A 94 -5.80 16.54 13.80
N ALA A 95 -4.92 15.53 13.85
CA ALA A 95 -4.14 15.08 12.70
C ALA A 95 -5.03 14.58 11.55
N CYS A 96 -6.08 13.81 11.86
CA CYS A 96 -7.05 13.36 10.86
C CYS A 96 -7.80 14.55 10.22
N GLU A 97 -8.25 15.52 11.01
CA GLU A 97 -8.93 16.73 10.51
C GLU A 97 -8.02 17.56 9.58
N GLU A 98 -6.75 17.69 9.92
CA GLU A 98 -5.77 18.35 9.07
C GLU A 98 -5.55 17.60 7.75
N SER A 99 -5.46 16.25 7.78
CA SER A 99 -5.40 15.42 6.58
C SER A 99 -6.65 15.58 5.71
N LEU A 100 -7.84 15.54 6.30
CA LEU A 100 -9.11 15.76 5.59
C LEU A 100 -9.17 17.15 4.94
N CYS A 101 -8.68 18.20 5.63
CA CYS A 101 -8.59 19.54 5.09
C CYS A 101 -7.66 19.60 3.86
N ARG A 102 -6.46 19.00 3.92
CA ARG A 102 -5.52 18.94 2.79
C ARG A 102 -6.07 18.16 1.62
N LEU A 103 -6.78 17.06 1.90
CA LEU A 103 -7.41 16.16 0.92
C LEU A 103 -8.74 16.73 0.37
N LYS A 104 -9.30 17.78 0.98
CA LYS A 104 -10.58 18.41 0.60
C LYS A 104 -11.74 17.40 0.59
N THR A 105 -11.84 16.58 1.62
CA THR A 105 -12.87 15.56 1.80
C THR A 105 -13.30 15.48 3.25
N ASP A 106 -14.50 14.94 3.51
CA ASP A 106 -15.04 14.78 4.85
C ASP A 106 -14.69 13.44 5.49
N TYR A 107 -14.18 12.48 4.70
CA TYR A 107 -13.85 11.15 5.22
C TYR A 107 -12.70 10.48 4.46
N LEU A 108 -12.01 9.56 5.16
CA LEU A 108 -11.10 8.57 4.60
C LEU A 108 -11.77 7.19 4.56
N ASP A 109 -11.46 6.40 3.54
CA ASP A 109 -11.90 5.00 3.48
C ASP A 109 -11.10 4.13 4.43
N LEU A 110 -9.82 4.48 4.64
CA LEU A 110 -8.89 3.78 5.53
C LEU A 110 -7.86 4.76 6.10
N TYR A 111 -7.64 4.70 7.41
CA TYR A 111 -6.63 5.49 8.11
C TYR A 111 -5.65 4.60 8.84
N LEU A 112 -4.35 4.77 8.63
CA LEU A 112 -3.32 3.89 9.16
C LEU A 112 -2.48 4.57 10.25
N LEU A 113 -2.11 3.81 11.30
CA LEU A 113 -0.94 4.12 12.10
C LEU A 113 0.29 3.88 11.21
N HIS A 114 1.15 4.90 11.02
CA HIS A 114 2.25 4.81 10.06
C HIS A 114 3.38 3.86 10.51
N TRP A 115 3.66 3.81 11.82
CA TRP A 115 4.51 2.82 12.52
C TRP A 115 4.24 2.89 14.02
N ALA A 116 4.68 1.91 14.79
CA ALA A 116 4.54 1.90 16.25
C ALA A 116 5.35 3.06 16.89
N GLY A 117 4.76 3.74 17.85
CA GLY A 117 5.37 4.86 18.55
C GLY A 117 5.26 4.76 20.07
N SER A 118 5.16 5.90 20.73
CA SER A 118 5.09 5.99 22.19
C SER A 118 3.67 5.80 22.77
N PHE A 119 2.62 5.96 21.95
CA PHE A 119 1.27 5.61 22.36
C PHE A 119 1.10 4.09 22.37
N SER A 120 0.35 3.58 23.35
CA SER A 120 -0.02 2.17 23.36
C SER A 120 -0.98 1.83 22.21
N PHE A 121 -1.08 0.56 21.87
CA PHE A 121 -2.04 0.14 20.85
C PHE A 121 -3.49 0.39 21.30
N GLU A 122 -3.80 0.29 22.62
CA GLU A 122 -5.10 0.61 23.18
C GLU A 122 -5.48 2.07 22.94
N GLU A 123 -4.57 3.01 23.19
CA GLU A 123 -4.79 4.45 22.95
C GLU A 123 -5.02 4.74 21.47
N THR A 124 -4.26 4.05 20.60
CA THR A 124 -4.40 4.19 19.14
C THR A 124 -5.74 3.63 18.65
N VAL A 125 -6.12 2.43 19.08
CA VAL A 125 -7.41 1.81 18.71
C VAL A 125 -8.58 2.66 19.20
N GLU A 126 -8.55 3.13 20.46
CA GLU A 126 -9.57 4.04 20.98
C GLU A 126 -9.71 5.31 20.13
N GLY A 127 -8.59 5.88 19.70
CA GLY A 127 -8.56 7.04 18.81
C GLY A 127 -9.17 6.75 17.44
N MET A 128 -8.85 5.60 16.84
CA MET A 128 -9.39 5.16 15.55
C MET A 128 -10.90 4.88 15.63
N GLU A 129 -11.36 4.22 16.69
CA GLU A 129 -12.79 3.96 16.92
C GLU A 129 -13.57 5.29 17.11
N ARG A 130 -12.99 6.27 17.80
CA ARG A 130 -13.57 7.61 17.92
C ARG A 130 -13.71 8.29 16.54
N LEU A 131 -12.72 8.18 15.68
CA LEU A 131 -12.77 8.72 14.31
C LEU A 131 -13.85 8.02 13.46
N ILE A 132 -14.03 6.71 13.62
CA ILE A 132 -15.14 5.96 13.00
C ILE A 132 -16.49 6.47 13.51
N ALA A 133 -16.64 6.61 14.82
CA ALA A 133 -17.90 7.12 15.43
C ALA A 133 -18.25 8.54 14.96
N GLN A 134 -17.23 9.37 14.67
CA GLN A 134 -17.39 10.71 14.10
C GLN A 134 -17.63 10.71 12.58
N GLY A 135 -17.56 9.56 11.91
CA GLY A 135 -17.71 9.44 10.48
C GLY A 135 -16.52 9.94 9.64
N LYS A 136 -15.39 10.28 10.31
CA LYS A 136 -14.18 10.81 9.64
C LYS A 136 -13.39 9.74 8.92
N ILE A 137 -13.44 8.51 9.39
CA ILE A 137 -12.84 7.35 8.72
C ILE A 137 -13.85 6.21 8.64
N ARG A 138 -13.74 5.38 7.63
CA ARG A 138 -14.59 4.18 7.48
C ARG A 138 -13.97 2.94 8.09
N ARG A 139 -12.64 2.85 8.07
CA ARG A 139 -11.82 1.73 8.57
C ARG A 139 -10.51 2.27 9.07
N TRP A 140 -9.85 1.49 9.89
CA TRP A 140 -8.49 1.77 10.30
C TRP A 140 -7.58 0.54 10.08
N GLY A 141 -6.28 0.76 10.05
CA GLY A 141 -5.27 -0.27 9.97
C GLY A 141 -3.94 0.26 10.48
N VAL A 142 -2.90 -0.49 10.18
CA VAL A 142 -1.54 -0.17 10.62
C VAL A 142 -0.55 -0.26 9.47
N SER A 143 0.66 0.22 9.71
CA SER A 143 1.80 0.08 8.81
C SER A 143 3.05 -0.21 9.64
N ASN A 144 3.95 -1.01 9.07
CA ASN A 144 5.23 -1.34 9.70
C ASN A 144 5.13 -2.00 11.07
N LEU A 145 4.12 -2.82 11.32
CA LEU A 145 4.04 -3.69 12.48
C LEU A 145 4.53 -5.09 12.12
N ASP A 146 5.49 -5.63 12.89
CA ASP A 146 5.96 -7.00 12.74
C ASP A 146 4.94 -8.00 13.32
N TYR A 147 5.18 -9.27 13.14
CA TYR A 147 4.32 -10.36 13.61
C TYR A 147 3.98 -10.25 15.10
N ASP A 148 4.97 -9.99 15.97
CA ASP A 148 4.75 -9.90 17.42
C ASP A 148 3.89 -8.66 17.79
N ASP A 149 4.10 -7.53 17.12
CA ASP A 149 3.29 -6.31 17.29
C ASP A 149 1.85 -6.55 16.83
N MET A 150 1.67 -7.23 15.69
CA MET A 150 0.33 -7.57 15.20
C MET A 150 -0.39 -8.52 16.15
N GLN A 151 0.31 -9.47 16.76
CA GLN A 151 -0.28 -10.33 17.78
C GLN A 151 -0.65 -9.56 19.07
N ALA A 152 0.18 -8.61 19.48
CA ALA A 152 -0.12 -7.75 20.63
C ALA A 152 -1.38 -6.90 20.34
N LEU A 153 -1.43 -6.24 19.17
CA LEU A 153 -2.59 -5.48 18.70
C LEU A 153 -3.86 -6.35 18.68
N TRP A 154 -3.77 -7.59 18.19
CA TRP A 154 -4.92 -8.47 18.01
C TRP A 154 -5.57 -8.93 19.32
N ARG A 155 -4.80 -8.90 20.43
CA ARG A 155 -5.28 -9.32 21.77
C ARG A 155 -6.07 -8.24 22.51
N ILE A 156 -5.94 -6.98 22.10
CA ILE A 156 -6.64 -5.90 22.77
C ILE A 156 -8.08 -5.74 22.23
N PRO A 157 -9.01 -5.19 23.05
CA PRO A 157 -10.35 -4.88 22.59
C PRO A 157 -10.33 -3.98 21.35
N GLY A 158 -11.10 -4.33 20.34
CA GLY A 158 -11.15 -3.58 19.07
C GLY A 158 -10.00 -3.89 18.09
N GLY A 159 -8.87 -4.46 18.54
CA GLY A 159 -7.70 -4.71 17.69
C GLY A 159 -7.98 -5.59 16.47
N GLN A 160 -8.92 -6.52 16.59
CA GLN A 160 -9.36 -7.40 15.48
C GLN A 160 -10.13 -6.68 14.37
N GLN A 161 -10.46 -5.40 14.54
CA GLN A 161 -11.06 -4.57 13.51
C GLN A 161 -10.00 -3.94 12.58
N CYS A 162 -8.71 -4.15 12.86
CA CYS A 162 -7.61 -3.75 12.00
C CYS A 162 -7.80 -4.31 10.58
N ALA A 163 -7.95 -3.42 9.60
CA ALA A 163 -8.32 -3.79 8.24
C ALA A 163 -7.15 -4.25 7.37
N THR A 164 -5.92 -3.86 7.72
CA THR A 164 -4.71 -4.16 6.95
C THR A 164 -3.45 -3.83 7.73
N ASN A 165 -2.34 -4.46 7.35
CA ASN A 165 -0.99 -4.01 7.68
C ASN A 165 -0.27 -3.63 6.37
N GLN A 166 0.25 -2.40 6.29
CA GLN A 166 1.03 -1.92 5.15
C GLN A 166 2.52 -2.06 5.45
N VAL A 167 3.24 -2.90 4.70
CA VAL A 167 4.65 -3.24 4.95
C VAL A 167 5.48 -3.21 3.68
N LEU A 168 6.80 -3.10 3.84
CA LEU A 168 7.73 -3.28 2.73
C LEU A 168 7.64 -4.72 2.22
N TYR A 169 7.35 -4.88 0.93
CA TYR A 169 7.36 -6.20 0.33
C TYR A 169 7.66 -6.15 -1.17
N HIS A 170 8.70 -6.81 -1.57
CA HIS A 170 9.11 -7.00 -2.96
C HIS A 170 10.04 -8.22 -3.09
N LEU A 171 10.34 -8.64 -4.30
CA LEU A 171 11.07 -9.87 -4.59
C LEU A 171 12.42 -10.02 -3.85
N ALA A 172 13.11 -8.91 -3.52
CA ALA A 172 14.37 -8.94 -2.77
C ALA A 172 14.20 -8.60 -1.27
N SER A 173 12.96 -8.43 -0.76
CA SER A 173 12.64 -8.23 0.65
C SER A 173 11.43 -9.09 0.99
N ARG A 174 11.69 -10.32 1.38
CA ARG A 174 10.70 -11.40 1.54
C ARG A 174 10.51 -11.80 3.01
N GLY A 175 11.11 -11.07 3.95
CA GLY A 175 11.10 -11.42 5.38
C GLY A 175 9.72 -11.73 5.95
N ILE A 176 8.71 -11.00 5.53
CA ILE A 176 7.32 -11.17 5.98
C ILE A 176 6.70 -12.53 5.61
N GLU A 177 7.26 -13.25 4.64
CA GLU A 177 6.76 -14.57 4.21
C GLU A 177 6.96 -15.66 5.25
N TYR A 178 7.86 -15.44 6.24
CA TYR A 178 8.13 -16.43 7.26
C TYR A 178 6.98 -16.61 8.25
N ASP A 179 6.44 -15.52 8.76
CA ASP A 179 5.41 -15.54 9.81
C ASP A 179 4.28 -14.51 9.58
N LEU A 180 4.60 -13.24 9.31
CA LEU A 180 3.62 -12.15 9.23
C LEU A 180 2.60 -12.36 8.11
N LEU A 181 3.04 -12.63 6.89
CA LEU A 181 2.14 -12.82 5.75
C LEU A 181 1.22 -14.04 5.90
N PRO A 182 1.73 -15.24 6.28
CA PRO A 182 0.87 -16.39 6.58
C PRO A 182 -0.16 -16.10 7.68
N TRP A 183 0.23 -15.38 8.73
CA TRP A 183 -0.67 -15.00 9.81
C TRP A 183 -1.77 -14.03 9.30
N CYS A 184 -1.40 -13.00 8.53
CA CYS A 184 -2.37 -12.08 7.94
C CYS A 184 -3.38 -12.84 7.06
N GLN A 185 -2.92 -13.79 6.26
CA GLN A 185 -3.78 -14.64 5.42
C GLN A 185 -4.74 -15.49 6.26
N GLN A 186 -4.27 -16.06 7.37
CA GLN A 186 -5.09 -16.79 8.32
C GLN A 186 -6.21 -15.91 8.91
N GLN A 187 -5.90 -14.64 9.23
CA GLN A 187 -6.87 -13.68 9.73
C GLN A 187 -7.74 -13.06 8.62
N ARG A 188 -7.52 -13.43 7.36
CA ARG A 188 -8.18 -12.83 6.19
C ARG A 188 -7.96 -11.31 6.10
N MET A 189 -6.85 -10.84 6.64
CA MET A 189 -6.42 -9.46 6.63
C MET A 189 -5.51 -9.24 5.43
N PRO A 190 -5.85 -8.36 4.47
CA PRO A 190 -4.97 -8.06 3.35
C PRO A 190 -3.71 -7.33 3.81
N VAL A 191 -2.63 -7.52 3.04
CA VAL A 191 -1.36 -6.82 3.19
C VAL A 191 -1.21 -5.82 2.05
N MET A 192 -0.86 -4.58 2.37
CA MET A 192 -0.52 -3.56 1.38
C MET A 192 1.01 -3.50 1.26
N ALA A 193 1.54 -3.88 0.10
CA ALA A 193 2.96 -3.89 -0.19
C ALA A 193 3.42 -2.51 -0.69
N TYR A 194 4.14 -1.74 0.15
CA TYR A 194 4.77 -0.52 -0.31
C TYR A 194 6.16 -0.79 -0.90
N SER A 195 6.67 0.14 -1.71
CA SER A 195 7.93 -0.01 -2.48
C SER A 195 8.04 -1.35 -3.23
N PRO A 196 6.99 -1.81 -3.95
CA PRO A 196 6.95 -3.15 -4.54
C PRO A 196 7.98 -3.38 -5.66
N LEU A 197 8.64 -2.31 -6.12
CA LEU A 197 9.73 -2.32 -7.10
C LEU A 197 11.10 -2.00 -6.48
N ALA A 198 11.25 -2.14 -5.16
CA ALA A 198 12.28 -1.52 -4.33
C ALA A 198 12.29 0.03 -4.46
N GLN A 199 12.89 0.72 -3.49
CA GLN A 199 12.75 2.17 -3.40
C GLN A 199 13.55 2.91 -4.48
N ALA A 200 14.84 2.69 -4.53
CA ALA A 200 15.76 3.36 -5.47
C ALA A 200 17.14 2.67 -5.46
N GLY A 201 18.07 3.20 -6.23
CA GLY A 201 19.47 2.84 -6.18
C GLY A 201 19.80 1.46 -6.76
N ARG A 202 20.86 0.85 -6.23
CA ARG A 202 21.42 -0.41 -6.78
C ARG A 202 20.45 -1.59 -6.66
N LEU A 203 19.67 -1.67 -5.57
CA LEU A 203 18.72 -2.77 -5.36
C LEU A 203 17.64 -2.76 -6.44
N ARG A 204 17.01 -1.63 -6.67
CA ARG A 204 16.00 -1.48 -7.73
C ARG A 204 16.57 -1.73 -9.11
N SER A 205 17.75 -1.15 -9.40
CA SER A 205 18.44 -1.37 -10.67
C SER A 205 18.79 -2.86 -10.86
N GLY A 206 19.27 -3.53 -9.81
CA GLY A 206 19.57 -4.96 -9.83
C GLY A 206 18.34 -5.82 -10.13
N LEU A 207 17.18 -5.51 -9.52
CA LEU A 207 15.93 -6.21 -9.79
C LEU A 207 15.46 -6.00 -11.24
N LEU A 208 15.41 -4.75 -11.71
CA LEU A 208 14.90 -4.41 -13.04
C LEU A 208 15.80 -4.92 -14.19
N ASN A 209 17.09 -5.09 -13.92
CA ASN A 209 18.05 -5.56 -14.94
C ASN A 209 18.44 -7.03 -14.76
N HIS A 210 17.81 -7.76 -13.83
CA HIS A 210 18.14 -9.15 -13.59
C HIS A 210 17.77 -10.04 -14.79
N PRO A 211 18.66 -10.93 -15.27
CA PRO A 211 18.41 -11.76 -16.45
C PRO A 211 17.11 -12.55 -16.38
N VAL A 212 16.84 -13.21 -15.25
CA VAL A 212 15.60 -13.99 -15.04
C VAL A 212 14.35 -13.14 -15.16
N VAL A 213 14.34 -11.94 -14.58
CA VAL A 213 13.19 -11.02 -14.66
C VAL A 213 12.97 -10.58 -16.09
N ASN A 214 14.04 -10.26 -16.81
CA ASN A 214 13.98 -9.80 -18.21
C ASN A 214 13.58 -10.94 -19.17
N GLU A 215 14.02 -12.17 -18.94
CA GLU A 215 13.60 -13.34 -19.73
C GLU A 215 12.08 -13.55 -19.60
N ILE A 216 11.54 -13.53 -18.36
CA ILE A 216 10.11 -13.65 -18.12
C ILE A 216 9.36 -12.45 -18.74
N ALA A 217 9.89 -11.23 -18.61
CA ALA A 217 9.29 -10.05 -19.21
C ALA A 217 9.17 -10.16 -20.74
N GLN A 218 10.19 -10.66 -21.42
CA GLN A 218 10.16 -10.92 -22.86
C GLN A 218 9.09 -11.96 -23.24
N ALA A 219 8.99 -13.05 -22.48
CA ALA A 219 7.99 -14.09 -22.72
C ALA A 219 6.54 -13.57 -22.63
N HIS A 220 6.31 -12.57 -21.79
CA HIS A 220 5.00 -11.94 -21.60
C HIS A 220 4.79 -10.67 -22.44
N ASN A 221 5.73 -10.23 -23.27
CA ASN A 221 5.74 -8.91 -23.92
C ASN A 221 5.50 -7.77 -22.91
N ALA A 222 6.11 -7.87 -21.75
CA ALA A 222 5.95 -6.97 -20.61
C ALA A 222 7.29 -6.33 -20.23
N THR A 223 7.23 -5.36 -19.34
CA THR A 223 8.42 -4.75 -18.73
C THR A 223 8.84 -5.53 -17.47
N ALA A 224 10.10 -5.44 -17.07
CA ALA A 224 10.60 -6.00 -15.83
C ALA A 224 9.79 -5.50 -14.60
N ALA A 225 9.39 -4.22 -14.59
CA ALA A 225 8.56 -3.64 -13.53
C ALA A 225 7.19 -4.33 -13.43
N GLN A 226 6.56 -4.64 -14.57
CA GLN A 226 5.28 -5.37 -14.59
C GLN A 226 5.43 -6.79 -14.03
N ILE A 227 6.51 -7.50 -14.35
CA ILE A 227 6.79 -8.83 -13.80
C ILE A 227 6.97 -8.78 -12.28
N LEU A 228 7.74 -7.80 -11.77
CA LEU A 228 7.93 -7.61 -10.33
C LEU A 228 6.62 -7.29 -9.61
N LEU A 229 5.77 -6.42 -10.16
CA LEU A 229 4.44 -6.15 -9.62
C LEU A 229 3.56 -7.39 -9.65
N THR A 230 3.56 -8.12 -10.76
CA THR A 230 2.79 -9.35 -10.92
C THR A 230 3.20 -10.40 -9.90
N TRP A 231 4.49 -10.51 -9.59
CA TRP A 231 5.00 -11.40 -8.55
C TRP A 231 4.44 -11.02 -7.16
N VAL A 232 4.48 -9.75 -6.79
CA VAL A 232 3.94 -9.27 -5.50
C VAL A 232 2.45 -9.63 -5.37
N ILE A 233 1.65 -9.32 -6.37
CA ILE A 233 0.20 -9.57 -6.35
C ILE A 233 -0.19 -11.02 -6.70
N ALA A 234 0.77 -11.89 -6.95
CA ALA A 234 0.53 -13.34 -7.07
C ALA A 234 0.24 -13.98 -5.70
N HIS A 235 0.67 -13.34 -4.61
CA HIS A 235 0.42 -13.82 -3.26
C HIS A 235 -1.02 -13.49 -2.83
N PRO A 236 -1.79 -14.47 -2.35
CA PRO A 236 -3.18 -14.24 -1.93
C PRO A 236 -3.28 -13.15 -0.85
N GLY A 237 -4.21 -12.21 -1.04
CA GLY A 237 -4.44 -11.13 -0.08
C GLY A 237 -3.40 -10.01 -0.09
N VAL A 238 -2.47 -9.99 -1.06
CA VAL A 238 -1.46 -8.93 -1.19
C VAL A 238 -1.85 -7.93 -2.27
N MET A 239 -1.82 -6.66 -1.93
CA MET A 239 -1.98 -5.52 -2.84
C MET A 239 -0.68 -4.75 -2.97
N ALA A 240 -0.26 -4.41 -4.17
CA ALA A 240 0.89 -3.54 -4.42
C ALA A 240 0.45 -2.08 -4.59
N ILE A 241 1.21 -1.14 -4.01
CA ILE A 241 0.95 0.31 -4.11
C ILE A 241 2.15 1.06 -4.73
N PRO A 242 2.50 0.77 -5.99
CA PRO A 242 3.61 1.45 -6.66
C PRO A 242 3.30 2.94 -6.86
N LYS A 243 4.30 3.79 -6.67
CA LYS A 243 4.22 5.21 -7.04
C LYS A 243 4.46 5.39 -8.54
N ALA A 244 3.60 6.12 -9.21
CA ALA A 244 3.77 6.51 -10.61
C ALA A 244 3.49 8.01 -10.80
N GLY A 245 4.49 8.77 -11.21
CA GLY A 245 4.38 10.22 -11.45
C GLY A 245 4.04 10.59 -12.88
N SER A 246 3.61 9.62 -13.73
CA SER A 246 3.19 9.86 -15.11
C SER A 246 2.10 8.88 -15.52
N THR A 247 1.23 9.33 -16.43
CA THR A 247 0.14 8.51 -17.00
C THR A 247 0.64 7.24 -17.66
N GLU A 248 1.82 7.29 -18.29
CA GLU A 248 2.43 6.12 -18.93
C GLU A 248 2.80 5.05 -17.90
N HIS A 249 3.47 5.41 -16.81
CA HIS A 249 3.82 4.46 -15.75
C HIS A 249 2.58 3.90 -15.04
N VAL A 250 1.52 4.72 -14.89
CA VAL A 250 0.24 4.25 -14.35
C VAL A 250 -0.38 3.18 -15.24
N LYS A 251 -0.39 3.37 -16.56
CA LYS A 251 -0.86 2.36 -17.53
C LYS A 251 -0.05 1.07 -17.44
N GLN A 252 1.27 1.19 -17.36
CA GLN A 252 2.15 0.03 -17.19
C GLN A 252 1.87 -0.74 -15.90
N ASN A 253 1.66 -0.02 -14.78
CA ASN A 253 1.31 -0.65 -13.51
C ASN A 253 -0.05 -1.36 -13.60
N ALA A 254 -1.07 -0.71 -14.18
CA ALA A 254 -2.40 -1.31 -14.35
C ALA A 254 -2.34 -2.59 -15.19
N ALA A 255 -1.55 -2.60 -16.27
CA ALA A 255 -1.41 -3.77 -17.14
C ALA A 255 -0.81 -5.01 -16.44
N ALA A 256 -0.09 -4.84 -15.33
CA ALA A 256 0.42 -5.96 -14.53
C ALA A 256 -0.71 -6.82 -13.91
N LEU A 257 -1.93 -6.26 -13.75
CA LEU A 257 -3.10 -7.02 -13.28
C LEU A 257 -3.52 -8.14 -14.25
N GLU A 258 -3.21 -8.01 -15.53
CA GLU A 258 -3.58 -8.97 -16.58
C GLU A 258 -2.53 -10.07 -16.78
N ILE A 259 -1.33 -9.93 -16.21
CA ILE A 259 -0.24 -10.89 -16.33
C ILE A 259 -0.42 -11.99 -15.27
N THR A 260 -0.22 -13.24 -15.69
CA THR A 260 -0.22 -14.41 -14.78
C THR A 260 1.08 -15.16 -14.97
N LEU A 261 1.89 -15.24 -13.93
CA LEU A 261 3.12 -16.03 -13.93
C LEU A 261 2.79 -17.52 -13.79
N SER A 262 3.44 -18.35 -14.57
CA SER A 262 3.37 -19.80 -14.46
C SER A 262 4.12 -20.31 -13.22
N ALA A 263 3.85 -21.53 -12.79
CA ALA A 263 4.59 -22.16 -11.69
C ALA A 263 6.10 -22.23 -11.94
N ASN A 264 6.51 -22.46 -13.20
CA ASN A 264 7.92 -22.49 -13.57
C ASN A 264 8.57 -21.11 -13.45
N GLU A 265 7.89 -20.05 -13.89
CA GLU A 265 8.40 -18.65 -13.76
C GLU A 265 8.50 -18.23 -12.30
N LEU A 266 7.53 -18.60 -11.47
CA LEU A 266 7.60 -18.37 -10.02
C LEU A 266 8.79 -19.12 -9.41
N ALA A 267 9.02 -20.38 -9.79
CA ALA A 267 10.16 -21.15 -9.31
C ALA A 267 11.51 -20.56 -9.75
N LEU A 268 11.61 -19.99 -10.97
CA LEU A 268 12.81 -19.30 -11.43
C LEU A 268 13.10 -18.05 -10.58
N LEU A 269 12.07 -17.29 -10.24
CA LEU A 269 12.19 -16.12 -9.35
C LEU A 269 12.55 -16.54 -7.93
N ASP A 270 11.95 -17.59 -7.39
CA ASP A 270 12.25 -18.15 -6.08
C ASP A 270 13.68 -18.71 -5.97
N ASN A 271 14.22 -19.27 -7.03
CA ASN A 271 15.62 -19.70 -7.08
C ASN A 271 16.60 -18.52 -7.06
N ALA A 272 16.26 -17.43 -7.73
CA ALA A 272 17.09 -16.22 -7.75
C ALA A 272 16.99 -15.41 -6.45
N TRP A 273 15.82 -15.40 -5.82
CA TRP A 273 15.54 -14.76 -4.53
C TRP A 273 14.80 -15.74 -3.60
N PRO A 274 15.52 -16.60 -2.87
CA PRO A 274 14.88 -17.60 -2.01
C PRO A 274 14.03 -16.99 -0.91
N ALA A 275 12.91 -17.63 -0.59
CA ALA A 275 12.11 -17.30 0.57
C ALA A 275 12.92 -17.44 1.87
N PRO A 276 12.61 -16.67 2.94
CA PRO A 276 13.32 -16.74 4.20
C PRO A 276 13.16 -18.11 4.85
N LYS A 277 14.26 -18.61 5.45
CA LYS A 277 14.26 -19.89 6.21
C LYS A 277 14.06 -19.70 7.71
N GLY A 278 13.96 -18.47 8.18
CA GLY A 278 13.78 -18.10 9.57
C GLY A 278 13.30 -16.66 9.68
N LYS A 279 12.86 -16.28 10.89
CA LYS A 279 12.42 -14.92 11.18
C LYS A 279 13.57 -13.93 10.97
N THR A 280 13.28 -12.86 10.28
CA THR A 280 14.14 -11.68 10.14
C THR A 280 13.41 -10.47 10.73
N ALA A 281 14.14 -9.43 11.10
CA ALA A 281 13.51 -8.16 11.45
C ALA A 281 12.70 -7.64 10.24
N LEU A 282 11.62 -6.90 10.53
CA LEU A 282 10.83 -6.27 9.48
C LEU A 282 11.67 -5.22 8.75
N ASP A 283 11.78 -5.38 7.43
CA ASP A 283 12.44 -4.38 6.60
C ASP A 283 11.57 -3.11 6.53
N MET A 284 12.20 -1.96 6.65
CA MET A 284 11.58 -0.65 6.55
C MET A 284 12.45 0.30 5.70
N VAL A 285 11.87 1.36 5.16
CA VAL A 285 12.56 2.44 4.43
C VAL A 285 12.23 3.81 5.02
#